data_3fb91175364ea7113a947c9edbd0bb07
#
_entry.id   3fb91175364ea7113a947c9edbd0bb07
#
_cell.length_a   1.000
_cell.length_b   1.000
_cell.length_c   1.000
_cell.angle_alpha   90.00
_cell.angle_beta   90.00
_cell.angle_gamma   90.00
#
_symmetry.space_group_name_H-M   'P 1'
#
loop_
_entity.id
_entity.type
_entity.pdbx_description
1 polymer ?
#
loop_
_entity_poly.entity_id
_entity_poly.type
_entity_poly.pdbx_seq_one_letter_code
_entity_poly.pdbx_strand_id
1 'polypeptide(L)'
;PLWSKGGDRGVFKTTDGGKTWKRTLGDAEWVGATDMLIDPSNPDVLYAATWQRHRTVAGYLGGGPGSGLHKSTDGGETWRALKNGIPGSNLGKTGLAMSPFNSDVIYAALELDRTKGGFYMSTNGGESWSKQSDAVSGGTGPHYYQEIIASPHYEGTIYFMNNSAMVSTDHGKTFTNMSRSNQHSDSHALVFKNSDPNYLLIGTDGGLYESFDGTNSWKYVRNLPITQYFKIAVDDAEPFYNVYGGTQDNGSHGGPSQTISSD
;
A
#
# COMPACT_ATOMS: atom_id res chain seq x y z
N PRO A 1 -16.61 -5.69 -0.35
CA PRO A 1 -17.10 -5.50 1.03
C PRO A 1 -16.09 -6.02 2.06
N LEU A 2 -15.99 -5.34 3.22
CA LEU A 2 -15.01 -5.68 4.25
C LEU A 2 -15.45 -6.89 5.08
N TRP A 3 -16.74 -6.97 5.38
CA TRP A 3 -17.34 -7.87 6.36
C TRP A 3 -18.13 -9.02 5.78
N SER A 4 -18.36 -9.04 4.48
CA SER A 4 -19.17 -10.05 3.79
C SER A 4 -18.45 -10.59 2.57
N LYS A 5 -18.88 -11.74 2.10
CA LYS A 5 -18.49 -12.27 0.80
C LYS A 5 -19.12 -11.47 -0.35
N GLY A 6 -18.57 -11.62 -1.54
CA GLY A 6 -19.11 -11.00 -2.75
C GLY A 6 -18.55 -9.60 -3.03
N GLY A 7 -19.28 -8.84 -3.83
CA GLY A 7 -18.86 -7.55 -4.37
C GLY A 7 -17.89 -7.69 -5.55
N ASP A 8 -17.33 -6.55 -5.94
CA ASP A 8 -16.45 -6.47 -7.10
C ASP A 8 -14.99 -6.71 -6.69
N ARG A 9 -14.68 -7.96 -6.32
CA ARG A 9 -13.33 -8.41 -5.95
C ARG A 9 -12.60 -8.95 -7.16
N GLY A 10 -11.30 -8.68 -7.26
CA GLY A 10 -10.44 -9.19 -8.30
C GLY A 10 -9.86 -8.12 -9.20
N VAL A 11 -9.27 -8.54 -10.32
CA VAL A 11 -8.83 -7.65 -11.39
C VAL A 11 -9.93 -7.59 -12.45
N PHE A 12 -10.25 -6.37 -12.86
CA PHE A 12 -11.25 -6.10 -13.90
C PHE A 12 -10.59 -5.38 -15.06
N LYS A 13 -10.97 -5.77 -16.26
CA LYS A 13 -10.51 -5.17 -17.51
C LYS A 13 -11.68 -4.59 -18.30
N THR A 14 -11.46 -3.41 -18.87
CA THR A 14 -12.32 -2.78 -19.86
C THR A 14 -11.58 -2.60 -21.16
N THR A 15 -12.27 -2.71 -22.29
CA THR A 15 -11.76 -2.43 -23.64
C THR A 15 -12.59 -1.39 -24.38
N ASP A 16 -13.59 -0.80 -23.69
CA ASP A 16 -14.56 0.15 -24.27
C ASP A 16 -14.59 1.50 -23.53
N GLY A 17 -13.50 1.84 -22.83
CA GLY A 17 -13.38 3.11 -22.08
C GLY A 17 -14.19 3.11 -20.80
N GLY A 18 -14.37 1.97 -20.15
CA GLY A 18 -15.03 1.85 -18.84
C GLY A 18 -16.55 1.68 -18.91
N LYS A 19 -17.12 1.47 -20.09
CA LYS A 19 -18.56 1.22 -20.24
C LYS A 19 -18.93 -0.18 -19.75
N THR A 20 -18.09 -1.17 -20.04
CA THR A 20 -18.24 -2.53 -19.55
C THR A 20 -16.94 -3.03 -18.91
N TRP A 21 -17.06 -3.92 -17.93
CA TRP A 21 -15.94 -4.47 -17.18
C TRP A 21 -16.06 -5.99 -17.09
N LYS A 22 -14.99 -6.69 -17.40
CA LYS A 22 -14.87 -8.13 -17.27
C LYS A 22 -13.89 -8.47 -16.16
N ARG A 23 -14.29 -9.31 -15.20
CA ARG A 23 -13.34 -9.83 -14.22
C ARG A 23 -12.44 -10.85 -14.89
N THR A 24 -11.13 -10.69 -14.75
CA THR A 24 -10.13 -11.57 -15.37
C THR A 24 -9.33 -12.35 -14.32
N LEU A 25 -9.28 -11.91 -13.05
CA LEU A 25 -8.62 -12.60 -11.95
C LEU A 25 -9.39 -12.41 -10.64
N GLY A 26 -9.34 -13.41 -9.75
CA GLY A 26 -10.04 -13.43 -8.47
C GLY A 26 -11.34 -14.23 -8.53
N ASP A 27 -12.02 -14.34 -7.38
CA ASP A 27 -13.33 -14.98 -7.30
C ASP A 27 -14.43 -14.00 -6.87
N ALA A 28 -15.66 -14.43 -6.94
CA ALA A 28 -16.80 -13.62 -6.55
C ALA A 28 -17.05 -13.59 -5.04
N GLU A 29 -16.27 -14.30 -4.23
CA GLU A 29 -16.56 -14.47 -2.82
C GLU A 29 -15.55 -13.75 -1.90
N TRP A 30 -14.31 -14.22 -1.86
CA TRP A 30 -13.34 -13.80 -0.85
C TRP A 30 -12.02 -13.29 -1.42
N VAL A 31 -11.70 -13.61 -2.69
CA VAL A 31 -10.40 -13.31 -3.29
C VAL A 31 -10.46 -12.03 -4.11
N GLY A 32 -9.73 -11.02 -3.65
CA GLY A 32 -9.52 -9.75 -4.34
C GLY A 32 -8.07 -9.60 -4.79
N ALA A 33 -7.80 -8.61 -5.64
CA ALA A 33 -6.45 -8.13 -5.92
C ALA A 33 -6.10 -6.98 -4.98
N THR A 34 -4.86 -6.98 -4.49
CA THR A 34 -4.36 -5.93 -3.57
C THR A 34 -3.25 -5.10 -4.18
N ASP A 35 -2.58 -5.64 -5.19
CA ASP A 35 -1.51 -4.93 -5.88
C ASP A 35 -1.37 -5.41 -7.32
N MET A 36 -0.90 -4.53 -8.21
CA MET A 36 -0.71 -4.84 -9.62
C MET A 36 0.43 -4.02 -10.23
N LEU A 37 1.23 -4.67 -11.06
CA LEU A 37 2.30 -4.05 -11.85
C LEU A 37 2.04 -4.25 -13.33
N ILE A 38 2.45 -3.28 -14.14
CA ILE A 38 2.53 -3.37 -15.60
C ILE A 38 3.99 -3.19 -15.98
N ASP A 39 4.49 -4.07 -16.85
CA ASP A 39 5.82 -3.90 -17.41
C ASP A 39 5.85 -2.66 -18.33
N PRO A 40 6.64 -1.63 -18.04
CA PRO A 40 6.66 -0.41 -18.83
C PRO A 40 7.22 -0.62 -20.24
N SER A 41 7.96 -1.71 -20.47
CA SER A 41 8.52 -2.07 -21.78
C SER A 41 7.57 -2.94 -22.62
N ASN A 42 6.63 -3.63 -21.97
CA ASN A 42 5.65 -4.48 -22.63
C ASN A 42 4.31 -4.49 -21.86
N PRO A 43 3.34 -3.67 -22.23
CA PRO A 43 2.07 -3.54 -21.51
C PRO A 43 1.19 -4.79 -21.52
N ASP A 44 1.51 -5.79 -22.33
CA ASP A 44 0.84 -7.10 -22.28
C ASP A 44 1.30 -7.95 -21.09
N VAL A 45 2.45 -7.59 -20.46
CA VAL A 45 2.98 -8.27 -19.29
C VAL A 45 2.53 -7.55 -18.02
N LEU A 46 1.73 -8.24 -17.21
CA LEU A 46 1.24 -7.74 -15.93
C LEU A 46 1.49 -8.76 -14.82
N TYR A 47 1.62 -8.23 -13.62
CA TYR A 47 1.69 -9.01 -12.38
C TYR A 47 0.59 -8.55 -11.44
N ALA A 48 -0.02 -9.49 -10.71
CA ALA A 48 -1.03 -9.17 -9.72
C ALA A 48 -0.84 -10.02 -8.46
N ALA A 49 -1.05 -9.40 -7.31
CA ALA A 49 -1.16 -10.07 -6.03
C ALA A 49 -2.63 -10.24 -5.67
N THR A 50 -3.05 -11.49 -5.43
CA THR A 50 -4.38 -11.77 -4.90
C THR A 50 -4.34 -12.00 -3.40
N TRP A 51 -5.41 -11.65 -2.73
CA TRP A 51 -5.57 -11.80 -1.30
C TRP A 51 -6.93 -12.37 -0.94
N GLN A 52 -6.92 -13.54 -0.31
CA GLN A 52 -8.11 -14.11 0.31
C GLN A 52 -8.26 -13.55 1.71
N ARG A 53 -9.34 -12.81 1.93
CA ARG A 53 -9.59 -12.10 3.18
C ARG A 53 -11.02 -12.29 3.64
N HIS A 54 -11.16 -12.62 4.92
CA HIS A 54 -12.46 -12.66 5.56
C HIS A 54 -12.37 -12.04 6.95
N ARG A 55 -13.28 -11.13 7.27
CA ARG A 55 -13.37 -10.49 8.57
C ARG A 55 -14.80 -10.55 9.11
N THR A 56 -14.93 -10.91 10.37
CA THR A 56 -16.17 -10.82 11.14
C THR A 56 -15.90 -10.06 12.44
N VAL A 57 -16.95 -9.79 13.24
CA VAL A 57 -16.78 -9.20 14.59
C VAL A 57 -15.93 -10.11 15.48
N ALA A 58 -16.03 -11.42 15.30
CA ALA A 58 -15.36 -12.42 16.14
C ALA A 58 -14.02 -12.92 15.59
N GLY A 59 -13.72 -12.72 14.31
CA GLY A 59 -12.53 -13.29 13.70
C GLY A 59 -12.05 -12.58 12.45
N TYR A 60 -10.74 -12.75 12.16
CA TYR A 60 -10.06 -12.23 11.00
C TYR A 60 -9.20 -13.31 10.35
N LEU A 61 -9.47 -13.60 9.09
CA LEU A 61 -8.64 -14.42 8.22
C LEU A 61 -7.98 -13.50 7.19
N GLY A 62 -6.68 -13.35 7.30
CA GLY A 62 -5.86 -12.48 6.44
C GLY A 62 -5.03 -13.25 5.41
N GLY A 63 -5.44 -14.45 5.05
CA GLY A 63 -4.77 -15.28 4.06
C GLY A 63 -5.58 -16.52 3.72
N GLY A 64 -5.15 -17.24 2.70
CA GLY A 64 -5.79 -18.46 2.29
C GLY A 64 -5.33 -18.97 0.93
N PRO A 65 -5.83 -20.11 0.45
CA PRO A 65 -5.40 -20.74 -0.80
C PRO A 65 -5.67 -19.90 -2.05
N GLY A 66 -6.56 -18.91 -1.97
CA GLY A 66 -6.81 -17.97 -3.06
C GLY A 66 -5.86 -16.78 -3.11
N SER A 67 -4.99 -16.64 -2.10
CA SER A 67 -3.92 -15.63 -2.12
C SER A 67 -2.74 -16.13 -2.93
N GLY A 68 -2.09 -15.26 -3.69
CA GLY A 68 -0.92 -15.61 -4.47
C GLY A 68 -0.45 -14.54 -5.42
N LEU A 69 0.62 -14.86 -6.14
CA LEU A 69 1.18 -14.05 -7.21
C LEU A 69 0.77 -14.61 -8.57
N HIS A 70 0.44 -13.74 -9.49
CA HIS A 70 -0.01 -14.10 -10.83
C HIS A 70 0.68 -13.24 -11.88
N LYS A 71 0.89 -13.81 -13.06
CA LYS A 71 1.41 -13.12 -14.25
C LYS A 71 0.45 -13.31 -15.42
N SER A 72 0.22 -12.25 -16.14
CA SER A 72 -0.39 -12.22 -17.46
C SER A 72 0.66 -11.88 -18.51
N THR A 73 0.47 -12.38 -19.74
CA THR A 73 1.28 -12.03 -20.93
C THR A 73 0.40 -11.68 -22.12
N ASP A 74 -0.87 -11.37 -21.86
CA ASP A 74 -1.91 -11.07 -22.87
C ASP A 74 -2.74 -9.84 -22.49
N GLY A 75 -2.12 -8.89 -21.80
CA GLY A 75 -2.78 -7.68 -21.38
C GLY A 75 -3.85 -7.89 -20.30
N GLY A 76 -3.70 -8.93 -19.47
CA GLY A 76 -4.60 -9.23 -18.35
C GLY A 76 -5.86 -10.00 -18.75
N GLU A 77 -5.90 -10.63 -19.91
CA GLU A 77 -7.02 -11.51 -20.28
C GLU A 77 -6.97 -12.84 -19.54
N THR A 78 -5.77 -13.43 -19.44
CA THR A 78 -5.54 -14.66 -18.69
C THR A 78 -4.37 -14.51 -17.70
N TRP A 79 -4.38 -15.33 -16.66
CA TRP A 79 -3.42 -15.25 -15.58
C TRP A 79 -2.91 -16.64 -15.20
N ARG A 80 -1.61 -16.78 -15.02
CA ARG A 80 -0.99 -17.96 -14.44
C ARG A 80 -0.42 -17.69 -13.07
N ALA A 81 -0.55 -18.63 -12.15
CA ALA A 81 0.04 -18.51 -10.81
C ALA A 81 1.56 -18.67 -10.88
N LEU A 82 2.27 -17.81 -10.11
CA LEU A 82 3.71 -17.88 -9.89
C LEU A 82 3.97 -18.63 -8.58
N LYS A 83 4.62 -19.80 -8.66
CA LYS A 83 4.80 -20.69 -7.50
C LYS A 83 6.24 -21.06 -7.21
N ASN A 84 7.13 -20.94 -8.20
CA ASN A 84 8.51 -21.38 -8.07
C ASN A 84 9.31 -20.50 -7.13
N GLY A 85 9.71 -21.02 -5.97
CA GLY A 85 10.39 -20.28 -4.91
C GLY A 85 9.47 -19.46 -3.99
N ILE A 86 8.15 -19.46 -4.23
CA ILE A 86 7.14 -18.89 -3.34
C ILE A 86 6.68 -19.96 -2.34
N PRO A 87 6.49 -19.62 -1.05
CA PRO A 87 5.95 -20.56 -0.08
C PRO A 87 4.62 -21.16 -0.52
N GLY A 88 4.47 -22.47 -0.40
CA GLY A 88 3.26 -23.20 -0.80
C GLY A 88 2.12 -23.17 0.22
N SER A 89 2.31 -22.47 1.35
CA SER A 89 1.28 -22.29 2.37
C SER A 89 0.36 -21.12 2.06
N ASN A 90 -0.71 -20.98 2.84
CA ASN A 90 -1.66 -19.88 2.73
C ASN A 90 -0.94 -18.52 2.84
N LEU A 91 -0.87 -17.80 1.74
CA LEU A 91 -0.31 -16.46 1.69
C LEU A 91 -1.32 -15.46 2.23
N GLY A 92 -0.81 -14.44 2.90
CA GLY A 92 -1.55 -13.25 3.27
C GLY A 92 -1.49 -12.17 2.20
N LYS A 93 -1.57 -10.90 2.63
CA LYS A 93 -1.41 -9.75 1.75
C LYS A 93 0.01 -9.71 1.18
N THR A 94 0.12 -9.38 -0.08
CA THR A 94 1.40 -9.24 -0.77
C THR A 94 1.49 -7.87 -1.41
N GLY A 95 2.62 -7.18 -1.21
CA GLY A 95 3.01 -5.99 -1.94
C GLY A 95 4.00 -6.35 -3.06
N LEU A 96 3.92 -5.64 -4.17
CA LEU A 96 4.74 -5.85 -5.37
C LEU A 96 5.46 -4.56 -5.76
N ALA A 97 6.69 -4.69 -6.25
CA ALA A 97 7.39 -3.61 -6.95
C ALA A 97 8.24 -4.17 -8.10
N MET A 98 8.36 -3.41 -9.16
CA MET A 98 9.24 -3.71 -10.29
C MET A 98 10.40 -2.73 -10.28
N SER A 99 11.61 -3.22 -10.56
CA SER A 99 12.78 -2.34 -10.71
C SER A 99 12.60 -1.45 -11.95
N PRO A 100 12.72 -0.12 -11.81
CA PRO A 100 12.71 0.78 -12.96
C PRO A 100 13.92 0.62 -13.89
N PHE A 101 14.97 -0.08 -13.44
CA PHE A 101 16.20 -0.30 -14.19
C PHE A 101 16.19 -1.57 -15.04
N ASN A 102 15.38 -2.56 -14.61
CA ASN A 102 15.23 -3.83 -15.31
C ASN A 102 13.88 -4.47 -14.94
N SER A 103 12.96 -4.59 -15.88
CA SER A 103 11.63 -5.14 -15.66
C SER A 103 11.61 -6.64 -15.34
N ASP A 104 12.71 -7.36 -15.57
CA ASP A 104 12.87 -8.75 -15.10
C ASP A 104 13.10 -8.85 -13.60
N VAL A 105 13.50 -7.74 -12.94
CA VAL A 105 13.71 -7.69 -11.50
C VAL A 105 12.43 -7.22 -10.81
N ILE A 106 11.82 -8.15 -10.08
CA ILE A 106 10.56 -7.93 -9.38
C ILE A 106 10.74 -8.27 -7.91
N TYR A 107 10.17 -7.46 -7.05
CA TYR A 107 10.17 -7.64 -5.60
C TYR A 107 8.77 -7.96 -5.10
N ALA A 108 8.70 -8.80 -4.07
CA ALA A 108 7.45 -9.16 -3.40
C ALA A 108 7.65 -9.20 -1.88
N ALA A 109 6.82 -8.48 -1.15
CA ALA A 109 6.72 -8.60 0.30
C ALA A 109 5.54 -9.52 0.62
N LEU A 110 5.82 -10.73 1.10
CA LEU A 110 4.84 -11.78 1.34
C LEU A 110 4.52 -11.89 2.83
N GLU A 111 3.24 -11.81 3.19
CA GLU A 111 2.76 -12.22 4.51
C GLU A 111 2.45 -13.72 4.51
N LEU A 112 2.82 -14.42 5.59
CA LEU A 112 2.45 -15.81 5.83
C LEU A 112 1.56 -15.98 7.07
N ASP A 113 1.78 -15.18 8.12
CA ASP A 113 1.07 -15.25 9.39
C ASP A 113 1.34 -13.95 10.16
N ARG A 114 0.51 -12.93 10.00
CA ARG A 114 0.54 -11.59 10.59
C ARG A 114 1.93 -10.92 10.70
N THR A 115 2.82 -11.56 11.44
CA THR A 115 4.20 -11.07 11.73
C THR A 115 5.28 -11.96 11.10
N LYS A 116 4.88 -12.97 10.34
CA LYS A 116 5.78 -13.84 9.58
C LYS A 116 5.62 -13.57 8.11
N GLY A 117 6.64 -13.89 7.35
CA GLY A 117 6.63 -13.70 5.90
C GLY A 117 8.05 -13.58 5.38
N GLY A 118 8.23 -12.70 4.45
CA GLY A 118 9.54 -12.38 3.94
C GLY A 118 9.50 -11.50 2.71
N PHE A 119 10.65 -10.98 2.41
CA PHE A 119 10.91 -10.22 1.21
C PHE A 119 11.57 -11.11 0.17
N TYR A 120 11.01 -11.14 -1.03
CA TYR A 120 11.42 -12.02 -2.12
C TYR A 120 11.79 -11.20 -3.35
N MET A 121 12.71 -11.73 -4.16
CA MET A 121 13.12 -11.14 -5.43
C MET A 121 13.10 -12.19 -6.54
N SER A 122 12.66 -11.80 -7.70
CA SER A 122 12.85 -12.49 -8.97
C SER A 122 13.80 -11.67 -9.83
N THR A 123 14.62 -12.32 -10.64
CA THR A 123 15.51 -11.70 -11.64
C THR A 123 15.23 -12.21 -13.06
N ASN A 124 14.10 -12.88 -13.25
CA ASN A 124 13.71 -13.50 -14.52
C ASN A 124 12.21 -13.31 -14.82
N GLY A 125 11.68 -12.14 -14.55
CA GLY A 125 10.31 -11.80 -14.86
C GLY A 125 9.28 -12.64 -14.09
N GLY A 126 9.59 -13.01 -12.83
CA GLY A 126 8.70 -13.77 -11.96
C GLY A 126 8.69 -15.28 -12.18
N GLU A 127 9.54 -15.84 -13.05
CA GLU A 127 9.59 -17.28 -13.31
C GLU A 127 10.12 -18.08 -12.11
N SER A 128 10.99 -17.47 -11.31
CA SER A 128 11.46 -18.00 -10.04
C SER A 128 11.75 -16.89 -9.04
N TRP A 129 11.62 -17.22 -7.76
CA TRP A 129 11.77 -16.29 -6.65
C TRP A 129 12.75 -16.82 -5.62
N SER A 130 13.53 -15.91 -5.04
CA SER A 130 14.43 -16.19 -3.93
C SER A 130 14.14 -15.27 -2.75
N LYS A 131 14.09 -15.84 -1.56
CA LYS A 131 13.93 -15.07 -0.32
C LYS A 131 15.19 -14.26 -0.06
N GLN A 132 15.03 -12.97 0.20
CA GLN A 132 16.11 -12.05 0.53
C GLN A 132 16.22 -11.86 2.05
N SER A 133 15.09 -11.70 2.74
CA SER A 133 15.03 -11.47 4.18
C SER A 133 13.70 -11.91 4.78
N ASP A 134 13.59 -11.82 6.10
CA ASP A 134 12.35 -12.04 6.85
C ASP A 134 11.50 -10.76 7.00
N ALA A 135 11.82 -9.69 6.26
CA ALA A 135 11.11 -8.44 6.37
C ALA A 135 9.63 -8.61 5.98
N VAL A 136 8.76 -8.14 6.86
CA VAL A 136 7.32 -8.12 6.72
C VAL A 136 6.79 -6.92 7.51
N SER A 137 5.65 -6.36 7.13
CA SER A 137 5.05 -5.28 7.90
C SER A 137 4.69 -5.78 9.30
N GLY A 138 5.12 -5.03 10.31
CA GLY A 138 4.91 -5.36 11.72
C GLY A 138 3.64 -4.75 12.32
N GLY A 139 3.56 -4.74 13.64
CA GLY A 139 2.52 -4.05 14.40
C GLY A 139 1.13 -4.64 14.21
N THR A 140 0.24 -3.89 13.59
CA THR A 140 -1.16 -4.28 13.36
C THR A 140 -1.31 -5.38 12.30
N GLY A 141 -0.22 -5.71 11.60
CA GLY A 141 -0.20 -6.67 10.51
C GLY A 141 -0.43 -6.01 9.14
N PRO A 142 -0.19 -6.75 8.06
CA PRO A 142 -0.12 -6.20 6.71
C PRO A 142 -1.48 -5.82 6.12
N HIS A 143 -2.59 -5.98 6.84
CA HIS A 143 -3.89 -5.57 6.32
C HIS A 143 -4.06 -4.06 6.11
N TYR A 144 -3.19 -3.23 6.72
CA TYR A 144 -3.08 -1.79 6.45
C TYR A 144 -1.85 -1.43 5.61
N TYR A 145 -0.80 -2.24 5.71
CA TYR A 145 0.52 -1.97 5.10
C TYR A 145 0.87 -3.03 4.06
N GLN A 146 2.12 -3.22 3.76
CA GLN A 146 2.74 -4.17 2.85
C GLN A 146 3.01 -3.61 1.45
N GLU A 147 2.71 -2.35 1.20
CA GLU A 147 3.10 -1.65 -0.03
C GLU A 147 4.62 -1.49 -0.06
N ILE A 148 5.21 -1.81 -1.20
CA ILE A 148 6.64 -1.64 -1.47
C ILE A 148 6.85 -0.83 -2.74
N ILE A 149 7.86 0.02 -2.74
CA ILE A 149 8.17 0.90 -3.86
C ILE A 149 9.65 0.79 -4.19
N ALA A 150 9.98 0.46 -5.44
CA ALA A 150 11.36 0.50 -5.92
C ALA A 150 11.76 1.94 -6.27
N SER A 151 12.96 2.34 -5.86
CA SER A 151 13.49 3.65 -6.17
C SER A 151 13.66 3.86 -7.68
N PRO A 152 13.21 4.98 -8.24
CA PRO A 152 13.52 5.32 -9.64
C PRO A 152 14.94 5.88 -9.84
N HIS A 153 15.67 6.14 -8.75
CA HIS A 153 16.98 6.79 -8.78
C HIS A 153 18.14 5.85 -8.42
N TYR A 154 17.87 4.84 -7.61
CA TYR A 154 18.93 3.97 -7.06
C TYR A 154 18.55 2.52 -7.23
N GLU A 155 19.31 1.79 -8.03
CA GLU A 155 19.10 0.35 -8.24
C GLU A 155 19.22 -0.41 -6.91
N GLY A 156 18.33 -1.39 -6.71
CA GLY A 156 18.29 -2.22 -5.51
C GLY A 156 17.77 -1.50 -4.26
N THR A 157 17.39 -0.22 -4.37
CA THR A 157 16.78 0.50 -3.26
C THR A 157 15.27 0.33 -3.28
N ILE A 158 14.74 -0.16 -2.15
CA ILE A 158 13.31 -0.44 -1.95
C ILE A 158 12.84 0.22 -0.67
N TYR A 159 11.69 0.88 -0.76
CA TYR A 159 10.98 1.44 0.37
C TYR A 159 9.80 0.53 0.72
N PHE A 160 9.62 0.26 1.99
CA PHE A 160 8.59 -0.61 2.50
C PHE A 160 7.68 0.17 3.46
N MET A 161 6.43 0.36 3.06
CA MET A 161 5.44 1.09 3.85
C MET A 161 4.98 0.26 5.04
N ASN A 162 4.99 0.89 6.21
CA ASN A 162 4.71 0.27 7.49
C ASN A 162 4.35 1.37 8.50
N ASN A 163 4.04 1.02 9.73
CA ASN A 163 3.92 1.96 10.85
C ASN A 163 5.13 2.90 10.92
N SER A 164 6.35 2.35 10.81
CA SER A 164 7.55 3.11 10.46
C SER A 164 8.03 2.61 9.12
N ALA A 165 8.01 3.47 8.11
CA ALA A 165 8.52 3.11 6.80
C ALA A 165 9.98 2.66 6.89
N MET A 166 10.32 1.66 6.11
CA MET A 166 11.66 1.07 6.08
C MET A 166 12.28 1.25 4.69
N VAL A 167 13.60 1.24 4.64
CA VAL A 167 14.36 1.28 3.39
C VAL A 167 15.43 0.20 3.37
N SER A 168 15.58 -0.43 2.22
CA SER A 168 16.67 -1.33 1.86
C SER A 168 17.46 -0.70 0.71
N THR A 169 18.77 -0.88 0.71
CA THR A 169 19.68 -0.46 -0.40
C THR A 169 20.43 -1.65 -1.00
N ASP A 170 20.00 -2.87 -0.70
CA ASP A 170 20.67 -4.12 -1.04
C ASP A 170 19.72 -5.20 -1.58
N HIS A 171 18.70 -4.76 -2.36
CA HIS A 171 17.67 -5.62 -2.94
C HIS A 171 16.82 -6.36 -1.89
N GLY A 172 16.58 -5.75 -0.73
CA GLY A 172 15.72 -6.32 0.32
C GLY A 172 16.40 -7.34 1.23
N LYS A 173 17.74 -7.44 1.20
CA LYS A 173 18.48 -8.33 2.14
C LYS A 173 18.46 -7.77 3.55
N THR A 174 18.61 -6.45 3.69
CA THR A 174 18.49 -5.77 4.98
C THR A 174 17.54 -4.58 4.86
N PHE A 175 16.82 -4.28 5.94
CA PHE A 175 15.95 -3.11 6.04
C PHE A 175 16.29 -2.31 7.29
N THR A 176 16.30 -0.99 7.16
CA THR A 176 16.42 -0.05 8.26
C THR A 176 15.22 0.89 8.29
N ASN A 177 14.81 1.34 9.48
CA ASN A 177 13.75 2.32 9.58
C ASN A 177 14.19 3.65 8.95
N MET A 178 13.31 4.25 8.17
CA MET A 178 13.49 5.61 7.69
C MET A 178 13.43 6.61 8.86
N SER A 179 14.08 7.75 8.71
CA SER A 179 13.95 8.84 9.68
C SER A 179 12.49 9.27 9.83
N ARG A 180 12.06 9.45 11.08
CA ARG A 180 10.73 9.97 11.42
C ARG A 180 10.82 11.40 11.99
N SER A 181 11.89 12.13 11.69
CA SER A 181 12.02 13.50 12.14
C SER A 181 10.87 14.36 11.62
N ASN A 182 10.03 14.83 12.53
CA ASN A 182 8.83 15.64 12.26
C ASN A 182 7.76 14.97 11.38
N GLN A 183 7.72 13.63 11.33
CA GLN A 183 6.75 12.86 10.54
C GLN A 183 5.84 12.04 11.45
N HIS A 184 4.56 11.96 11.11
CA HIS A 184 3.62 11.01 11.71
C HIS A 184 3.99 9.58 11.32
N SER A 185 3.62 8.60 12.16
CA SER A 185 3.67 7.17 11.82
C SER A 185 2.65 6.80 10.74
N ASP A 186 2.55 5.51 10.47
CA ASP A 186 1.52 4.92 9.62
C ASP A 186 1.63 5.41 8.17
N SER A 187 2.73 4.99 7.53
CA SER A 187 3.10 5.36 6.16
C SER A 187 2.44 4.45 5.15
N HIS A 188 1.76 5.02 4.14
CA HIS A 188 0.97 4.28 3.16
C HIS A 188 1.40 4.51 1.71
N ALA A 189 1.95 5.67 1.40
CA ALA A 189 2.33 6.00 0.03
C ALA A 189 3.62 6.81 0.00
N LEU A 190 4.44 6.59 -1.02
CA LEU A 190 5.67 7.34 -1.26
C LEU A 190 5.77 7.66 -2.75
N VAL A 191 6.08 8.90 -3.08
CA VAL A 191 6.22 9.37 -4.45
C VAL A 191 7.54 10.13 -4.60
N PHE A 192 8.20 9.92 -5.73
CA PHE A 192 9.49 10.53 -6.07
C PHE A 192 9.33 11.60 -7.14
N LYS A 193 10.17 12.60 -7.10
CA LYS A 193 10.36 13.53 -8.21
C LYS A 193 11.43 12.94 -9.14
N ASN A 194 11.05 12.63 -10.38
CA ASN A 194 11.97 11.97 -11.34
C ASN A 194 13.26 12.76 -11.62
N SER A 195 13.23 14.09 -11.49
CA SER A 195 14.39 14.96 -11.76
C SER A 195 15.26 15.25 -10.53
N ASP A 196 14.86 14.77 -9.34
CA ASP A 196 15.55 15.10 -8.09
C ASP A 196 15.44 13.94 -7.08
N PRO A 197 16.53 13.19 -6.87
CA PRO A 197 16.53 12.05 -5.98
C PRO A 197 16.34 12.39 -4.49
N ASN A 198 16.52 13.65 -4.13
CA ASN A 198 16.35 14.10 -2.75
C ASN A 198 14.92 14.54 -2.44
N TYR A 199 14.09 14.75 -3.48
CA TYR A 199 12.70 15.18 -3.28
C TYR A 199 11.74 14.00 -3.29
N LEU A 200 11.02 13.84 -2.15
CA LEU A 200 10.02 12.81 -1.96
C LEU A 200 8.78 13.37 -1.26
N LEU A 201 7.65 12.78 -1.54
CA LEU A 201 6.41 12.98 -0.79
C LEU A 201 6.02 11.67 -0.12
N ILE A 202 5.62 11.73 1.15
CA ILE A 202 5.07 10.57 1.87
C ILE A 202 3.69 10.90 2.44
N GLY A 203 2.75 9.99 2.19
CA GLY A 203 1.41 10.02 2.77
C GLY A 203 1.31 9.11 3.99
N THR A 204 0.80 9.66 5.09
CA THR A 204 0.61 8.97 6.37
C THR A 204 -0.80 9.22 6.91
N ASP A 205 -1.21 8.53 7.98
CA ASP A 205 -2.46 8.84 8.69
C ASP A 205 -2.49 10.26 9.25
N GLY A 206 -1.31 10.85 9.51
CA GLY A 206 -1.17 12.24 9.95
C GLY A 206 -1.19 13.28 8.83
N GLY A 207 -1.22 12.87 7.57
CA GLY A 207 -1.24 13.76 6.42
C GLY A 207 -0.05 13.59 5.46
N LEU A 208 0.22 14.61 4.68
CA LEU A 208 1.26 14.64 3.65
C LEU A 208 2.52 15.34 4.16
N TYR A 209 3.67 14.77 3.85
CA TYR A 209 4.98 15.32 4.18
C TYR A 209 5.90 15.35 2.96
N GLU A 210 6.77 16.38 2.92
CA GLU A 210 7.81 16.56 1.91
C GLU A 210 9.19 16.33 2.53
N SER A 211 10.07 15.64 1.81
CA SER A 211 11.50 15.61 2.07
C SER A 211 12.25 16.26 0.92
N PHE A 212 13.33 17.00 1.25
CA PHE A 212 14.22 17.65 0.30
C PHE A 212 15.68 17.14 0.44
N ASP A 213 15.88 16.14 1.28
CA ASP A 213 17.20 15.64 1.69
C ASP A 213 17.28 14.10 1.68
N GLY A 214 16.49 13.46 0.81
CA GLY A 214 16.53 12.01 0.62
C GLY A 214 16.03 11.22 1.83
N THR A 215 14.97 11.68 2.50
CA THR A 215 14.34 11.04 3.67
C THR A 215 14.97 11.30 5.04
N ASN A 216 15.98 12.17 5.14
CA ASN A 216 16.61 12.48 6.44
C ASN A 216 15.72 13.37 7.32
N SER A 217 14.94 14.27 6.70
CA SER A 217 13.98 15.11 7.41
C SER A 217 12.69 15.29 6.60
N TRP A 218 11.60 15.65 7.31
CA TRP A 218 10.28 15.78 6.72
C TRP A 218 9.63 17.10 7.12
N LYS A 219 8.99 17.76 6.17
CA LYS A 219 8.20 18.98 6.34
C LYS A 219 6.72 18.65 6.12
N TYR A 220 5.91 18.91 7.13
CA TYR A 220 4.47 18.73 7.06
C TYR A 220 3.80 19.74 6.11
N VAL A 221 2.92 19.28 5.23
CA VAL A 221 2.09 20.10 4.33
C VAL A 221 0.83 20.54 5.07
N ARG A 222 0.85 21.77 5.64
CA ARG A 222 -0.17 22.27 6.58
C ARG A 222 -1.46 22.80 5.95
N ASN A 223 -1.45 23.07 4.65
CA ASN A 223 -2.53 23.77 3.96
C ASN A 223 -3.51 22.87 3.19
N LEU A 224 -3.49 21.58 3.50
CA LEU A 224 -4.46 20.65 2.93
C LEU A 224 -5.70 20.62 3.84
N PRO A 225 -6.88 21.00 3.34
CA PRO A 225 -8.13 21.00 4.11
C PRO A 225 -8.74 19.59 4.16
N ILE A 226 -7.95 18.62 4.62
CA ILE A 226 -8.35 17.19 4.70
C ILE A 226 -8.31 16.78 6.15
N THR A 227 -9.47 16.35 6.69
CA THR A 227 -9.60 15.88 8.06
C THR A 227 -10.69 14.83 8.15
N GLN A 228 -10.40 13.73 8.82
CA GLN A 228 -11.40 12.69 9.13
C GLN A 228 -11.83 12.82 10.59
N TYR A 229 -13.02 13.37 10.84
CA TYR A 229 -13.60 13.42 12.16
C TYR A 229 -14.15 12.04 12.57
N PHE A 230 -13.80 11.61 13.78
CA PHE A 230 -14.29 10.37 14.35
C PHE A 230 -15.65 10.57 15.06
N LYS A 231 -15.78 11.66 15.82
CA LYS A 231 -17.02 12.08 16.47
C LYS A 231 -17.11 13.60 16.51
N ILE A 232 -18.33 14.12 16.52
CA ILE A 232 -18.62 15.53 16.61
C ILE A 232 -19.56 15.77 17.79
N ALA A 233 -19.36 16.85 18.52
CA ALA A 233 -20.24 17.36 19.55
C ALA A 233 -20.46 18.85 19.35
N VAL A 234 -21.56 19.37 19.87
CA VAL A 234 -21.90 20.79 19.91
C VAL A 234 -22.26 21.22 21.31
N ASP A 235 -22.10 22.49 21.62
CA ASP A 235 -22.61 23.12 22.85
C ASP A 235 -23.80 24.05 22.56
N ASP A 236 -24.29 24.72 23.60
CA ASP A 236 -25.43 25.65 23.53
C ASP A 236 -24.97 27.12 23.66
N ALA A 237 -23.71 27.44 23.27
CA ALA A 237 -23.21 28.80 23.40
C ALA A 237 -23.97 29.79 22.49
N GLU A 238 -24.25 30.97 23.03
CA GLU A 238 -24.90 32.07 22.32
C GLU A 238 -23.89 33.18 21.96
N PRO A 239 -24.04 33.87 20.84
CA PRO A 239 -25.06 33.75 19.78
C PRO A 239 -24.79 32.61 18.79
N PHE A 240 -23.63 31.99 18.82
CA PHE A 240 -23.26 30.88 17.96
C PHE A 240 -22.73 29.73 18.80
N TYR A 241 -23.35 28.55 18.66
CA TYR A 241 -22.85 27.34 19.31
C TYR A 241 -21.47 26.95 18.76
N ASN A 242 -20.69 26.26 19.55
CA ASN A 242 -19.41 25.71 19.10
C ASN A 242 -19.58 24.27 18.62
N VAL A 243 -18.73 23.91 17.66
CA VAL A 243 -18.57 22.55 17.16
C VAL A 243 -17.21 22.01 17.59
N TYR A 244 -17.20 20.83 18.18
CA TYR A 244 -15.99 20.13 18.62
C TYR A 244 -15.87 18.80 17.90
N GLY A 245 -14.67 18.47 17.41
CA GLY A 245 -14.45 17.20 16.74
C GLY A 245 -13.09 16.60 17.06
N GLY A 246 -13.07 15.36 17.52
CA GLY A 246 -11.87 14.53 17.58
C GLY A 246 -11.59 13.94 16.22
N THR A 247 -10.37 14.06 15.73
CA THR A 247 -9.96 13.52 14.43
C THR A 247 -9.31 12.15 14.60
N GLN A 248 -9.43 11.33 13.58
CA GLN A 248 -8.70 10.06 13.53
C GLN A 248 -7.20 10.36 13.44
N ASP A 249 -6.43 9.79 14.37
CA ASP A 249 -4.95 9.86 14.45
C ASP A 249 -4.32 11.26 14.54
N ASN A 250 -5.15 12.32 14.63
CA ASN A 250 -4.69 13.71 14.66
C ASN A 250 -5.46 14.53 15.70
N GLY A 251 -5.13 14.93 16.75
CA GLY A 251 -5.67 15.87 17.72
C GLY A 251 -7.19 16.12 17.68
N SER A 252 -7.60 17.31 18.10
CA SER A 252 -9.02 17.70 18.12
C SER A 252 -9.15 19.15 17.69
N HIS A 253 -10.27 19.47 17.05
CA HIS A 253 -10.61 20.83 16.63
C HIS A 253 -11.85 21.31 17.38
N GLY A 254 -11.94 22.61 17.60
CA GLY A 254 -13.13 23.26 18.15
C GLY A 254 -13.21 24.70 17.66
N GLY A 255 -14.43 25.18 17.47
CA GLY A 255 -14.66 26.55 17.06
C GLY A 255 -16.16 26.87 16.95
N PRO A 256 -16.50 28.17 16.84
CA PRO A 256 -17.89 28.58 16.73
C PRO A 256 -18.49 28.15 15.38
N SER A 257 -19.78 27.87 15.37
CA SER A 257 -20.52 27.47 14.19
C SER A 257 -20.56 28.56 13.10
N GLN A 258 -20.35 29.82 13.51
CA GLN A 258 -20.23 30.97 12.64
C GLN A 258 -19.33 32.03 13.29
N THR A 259 -18.60 32.78 12.48
CA THR A 259 -17.84 33.95 12.93
C THR A 259 -18.48 35.22 12.39
N ILE A 260 -18.28 36.32 13.13
CA ILE A 260 -18.76 37.65 12.71
C ILE A 260 -17.75 38.28 11.73
N SER A 261 -16.48 37.84 11.78
CA SER A 261 -15.41 38.29 10.90
C SER A 261 -15.20 37.32 9.75
N SER A 262 -14.84 37.86 8.59
CA SER A 262 -14.39 37.11 7.42
C SER A 262 -12.90 36.81 7.40
N ASP A 263 -12.16 37.17 8.47
CA ASP A 263 -10.72 37.02 8.60
C ASP A 263 -10.34 35.69 9.27
#